data_b87560c74966a4bcd569f1eed78a7a42
#
_entry.id   b87560c74966a4bcd569f1eed78a7a42
#
_cell.length_a   1.000
_cell.length_b   1.000
_cell.length_c   1.000
_cell.angle_alpha   90.00
_cell.angle_beta   90.00
_cell.angle_gamma   90.00
#
_symmetry.space_group_name_H-M   'P 1'
#
loop_
_entity.id
_entity.type
_entity.pdbx_description
1 polymer ?
#
loop_
_entity_poly.entity_id
_entity_poly.type
_entity_poly.pdbx_seq_one_letter_code
_entity_poly.pdbx_strand_id
1 'polypeptide(L)'
;MKTNTLKSFLTITLAMFIISVAIYFFLIPSEVITGSVTGLAMVLAKITSLSISTLTFVINVLLLILGIVLIGKEFGAKTIYASLLLPLFLAVFEKIYPNNVSLTQNAVFDMATYTLILAFGQTILFRVNASSGGTDIIAKIINKYTHMDLGKACTLVGLLICTTSLIVYDIGALVVGALATLANGQAVDYFIDGFNKKKKICICLLYTS
;
A
#
# COMPACT_ATOMS: atom_id res chain seq x y z
N MET A 1 -4.97 24.57 15.24
CA MET A 1 -5.54 23.43 14.48
C MET A 1 -5.35 23.53 12.95
N LYS A 2 -5.52 24.70 12.30
CA LYS A 2 -5.40 24.84 10.81
C LYS A 2 -4.03 24.52 10.22
N THR A 3 -2.92 24.82 10.90
CA THR A 3 -1.56 24.56 10.41
C THR A 3 -1.20 23.07 10.34
N ASN A 4 -1.80 22.24 11.18
CA ASN A 4 -1.54 20.80 11.16
C ASN A 4 -2.30 20.10 10.00
N THR A 5 -3.46 20.62 9.62
CA THR A 5 -4.26 20.06 8.54
C THR A 5 -3.58 20.28 7.18
N LEU A 6 -3.12 21.52 6.91
CA LEU A 6 -2.42 21.84 5.66
C LEU A 6 -1.12 21.01 5.51
N LYS A 7 -0.34 20.88 6.59
CA LYS A 7 0.85 20.03 6.60
C LYS A 7 0.49 18.56 6.30
N SER A 8 -0.61 18.05 6.85
CA SER A 8 -1.06 16.68 6.57
C SER A 8 -1.39 16.48 5.08
N PHE A 9 -2.11 17.41 4.45
CA PHE A 9 -2.43 17.31 3.03
C PHE A 9 -1.19 17.40 2.13
N LEU A 10 -0.25 18.30 2.44
CA LEU A 10 1.04 18.37 1.73
C LEU A 10 1.83 17.06 1.87
N THR A 11 1.86 16.49 3.06
CA THR A 11 2.54 15.20 3.31
C THR A 11 1.86 14.07 2.52
N ILE A 12 0.52 14.04 2.45
CA ILE A 12 -0.22 13.06 1.64
C ILE A 12 0.12 13.23 0.17
N THR A 13 0.13 14.47 -0.35
CA THR A 13 0.49 14.75 -1.75
C THR A 13 1.90 14.24 -2.08
N LEU A 14 2.88 14.52 -1.22
CA LEU A 14 4.25 14.05 -1.39
C LEU A 14 4.32 12.50 -1.37
N ALA A 15 3.67 11.88 -0.40
CA ALA A 15 3.63 10.42 -0.29
C ALA A 15 2.97 9.78 -1.53
N MET A 16 1.86 10.34 -2.01
CA MET A 16 1.18 9.84 -3.21
C MET A 16 2.01 10.04 -4.48
N PHE A 17 2.76 11.13 -4.57
CA PHE A 17 3.73 11.33 -5.65
C PHE A 17 4.82 10.25 -5.64
N ILE A 18 5.40 9.94 -4.47
CA ILE A 18 6.41 8.88 -4.32
C ILE A 18 5.82 7.52 -4.72
N ILE A 19 4.61 7.19 -4.25
CA ILE A 19 3.91 5.95 -4.58
C ILE A 19 3.62 5.87 -6.09
N SER A 20 3.17 6.96 -6.70
CA SER A 20 2.86 6.99 -8.14
C SER A 20 4.11 6.81 -9.01
N VAL A 21 5.27 7.35 -8.58
CA VAL A 21 6.57 7.07 -9.22
C VAL A 21 6.91 5.59 -9.15
N ALA A 22 6.74 4.95 -7.98
CA ALA A 22 6.99 3.53 -7.82
C ALA A 22 6.10 2.68 -8.74
N ILE A 23 4.82 3.01 -8.79
CA ILE A 23 3.86 2.28 -9.62
C ILE A 23 4.17 2.48 -11.11
N TYR A 24 4.36 3.73 -11.55
CA TYR A 24 4.51 4.03 -12.96
C TYR A 24 5.80 3.47 -13.55
N PHE A 25 6.94 3.72 -12.91
CA PHE A 25 8.25 3.40 -13.47
C PHE A 25 8.74 1.99 -13.16
N PHE A 26 8.19 1.31 -12.15
CA PHE A 26 8.68 -0.01 -11.73
C PHE A 26 7.59 -1.10 -11.75
N LEU A 27 6.39 -0.84 -11.22
CA LEU A 27 5.36 -1.87 -11.18
C LEU A 27 4.75 -2.14 -12.55
N ILE A 28 4.32 -1.09 -13.28
CA ILE A 28 3.65 -1.26 -14.58
C ILE A 28 4.55 -2.01 -15.58
N PRO A 29 5.84 -1.66 -15.72
CA PRO A 29 6.70 -2.38 -16.65
C PRO A 29 7.06 -3.80 -16.24
N SER A 30 6.99 -4.14 -14.94
CA SER A 30 7.34 -5.48 -14.44
C SER A 30 6.25 -6.54 -14.70
N GLU A 31 5.01 -6.12 -15.02
CA GLU A 31 3.84 -6.98 -15.24
C GLU A 31 3.54 -7.97 -14.08
N VAL A 32 4.06 -7.72 -12.89
CA VAL A 32 3.91 -8.60 -11.72
C VAL A 32 2.64 -8.27 -10.94
N ILE A 33 1.90 -9.30 -10.54
CA ILE A 33 0.70 -9.18 -9.72
C ILE A 33 1.11 -9.17 -8.24
N THR A 34 0.84 -8.06 -7.57
CA THR A 34 1.06 -7.92 -6.13
C THR A 34 -0.24 -8.18 -5.35
N GLY A 35 -0.13 -8.46 -4.05
CA GLY A 35 -1.26 -8.62 -3.12
C GLY A 35 -2.06 -7.33 -2.89
N SER A 36 -2.60 -6.76 -3.94
CA SER A 36 -3.32 -5.50 -3.98
C SER A 36 -4.78 -5.67 -4.38
N VAL A 37 -5.61 -4.64 -4.18
CA VAL A 37 -7.01 -4.64 -4.68
C VAL A 37 -7.07 -4.85 -6.18
N THR A 38 -6.12 -4.30 -6.93
CA THR A 38 -6.04 -4.53 -8.38
C THR A 38 -5.80 -6.01 -8.69
N GLY A 39 -4.90 -6.69 -7.93
CA GLY A 39 -4.69 -8.12 -8.07
C GLY A 39 -5.96 -8.93 -7.80
N LEU A 40 -6.71 -8.60 -6.75
CA LEU A 40 -8.01 -9.23 -6.47
C LEU A 40 -9.03 -8.96 -7.59
N ALA A 41 -9.08 -7.73 -8.11
CA ALA A 41 -9.96 -7.37 -9.22
C ALA A 41 -9.61 -8.13 -10.51
N MET A 42 -8.33 -8.40 -10.78
CA MET A 42 -7.88 -9.20 -11.92
C MET A 42 -8.36 -10.66 -11.80
N VAL A 43 -8.30 -11.25 -10.60
CA VAL A 43 -8.83 -12.60 -10.34
C VAL A 43 -10.35 -12.62 -10.55
N LEU A 44 -11.07 -11.65 -9.99
CA LEU A 44 -12.53 -11.57 -10.12
C LEU A 44 -12.97 -11.29 -11.56
N ALA A 45 -12.23 -10.48 -12.32
CA ALA A 45 -12.54 -10.18 -13.71
C ALA A 45 -12.50 -11.42 -14.62
N LYS A 46 -11.65 -12.38 -14.30
CA LYS A 46 -11.61 -13.67 -15.03
C LYS A 46 -12.76 -14.61 -14.70
N ILE A 47 -13.38 -14.46 -13.52
CA ILE A 47 -14.53 -15.26 -13.08
C ILE A 47 -15.84 -14.55 -13.50
N THR A 48 -15.83 -13.23 -13.55
CA THR A 48 -16.97 -12.40 -13.91
C THR A 48 -16.71 -11.72 -15.26
N SER A 49 -17.75 -11.39 -16.00
CA SER A 49 -17.64 -10.63 -17.26
C SER A 49 -17.39 -9.13 -17.06
N LEU A 50 -17.06 -8.70 -15.84
CA LEU A 50 -16.86 -7.28 -15.52
C LEU A 50 -15.42 -6.83 -15.79
N SER A 51 -15.25 -5.56 -16.17
CA SER A 51 -13.92 -5.00 -16.37
C SER A 51 -13.14 -4.85 -15.07
N ILE A 52 -11.81 -5.02 -15.14
CA ILE A 52 -10.90 -4.86 -14.00
C ILE A 52 -11.08 -3.47 -13.35
N SER A 53 -11.23 -2.43 -14.17
CA SER A 53 -11.40 -1.06 -13.69
C SER A 53 -12.68 -0.90 -12.85
N THR A 54 -13.79 -1.49 -13.32
CA THR A 54 -15.08 -1.44 -12.58
C THR A 54 -14.97 -2.18 -11.26
N LEU A 55 -14.39 -3.38 -11.26
CA LEU A 55 -14.19 -4.18 -10.04
C LEU A 55 -13.28 -3.47 -9.05
N THR A 56 -12.15 -2.93 -9.51
CA THR A 56 -11.23 -2.16 -8.67
C THR A 56 -11.92 -0.95 -8.06
N PHE A 57 -12.71 -0.23 -8.83
CA PHE A 57 -13.46 0.93 -8.34
C PHE A 57 -14.48 0.54 -7.28
N VAL A 58 -15.30 -0.47 -7.54
CA VAL A 58 -16.33 -0.95 -6.59
C VAL A 58 -15.69 -1.43 -5.29
N ILE A 59 -14.64 -2.25 -5.37
CA ILE A 59 -13.94 -2.74 -4.17
C ILE A 59 -13.34 -1.58 -3.38
N ASN A 60 -12.69 -0.62 -4.04
CA ASN A 60 -12.11 0.55 -3.38
C ASN A 60 -13.17 1.41 -2.69
N VAL A 61 -14.32 1.62 -3.32
CA VAL A 61 -15.45 2.38 -2.71
C VAL A 61 -15.97 1.64 -1.47
N LEU A 62 -16.18 0.33 -1.55
CA LEU A 62 -16.60 -0.47 -0.41
C LEU A 62 -15.59 -0.41 0.75
N LEU A 63 -14.31 -0.57 0.45
CA LEU A 63 -13.24 -0.49 1.45
C LEU A 63 -13.16 0.91 2.07
N LEU A 64 -13.37 1.95 1.28
CA LEU A 64 -13.38 3.33 1.77
C LEU A 64 -14.56 3.57 2.73
N ILE A 65 -15.76 3.08 2.40
CA ILE A 65 -16.93 3.16 3.28
C ILE A 65 -16.62 2.41 4.60
N LEU A 66 -16.09 1.20 4.52
CA LEU A 66 -15.66 0.45 5.71
C LEU A 66 -14.61 1.21 6.53
N GLY A 67 -13.65 1.83 5.88
CA GLY A 67 -12.62 2.65 6.53
C GLY A 67 -13.22 3.87 7.26
N ILE A 68 -14.19 4.54 6.65
CA ILE A 68 -14.89 5.68 7.29
C ILE A 68 -15.66 5.22 8.52
N VAL A 69 -16.38 4.12 8.42
CA VAL A 69 -17.23 3.59 9.50
C VAL A 69 -16.38 3.05 10.65
N LEU A 70 -15.36 2.25 10.34
CA LEU A 70 -14.58 1.51 11.34
C LEU A 70 -13.40 2.31 11.90
N ILE A 71 -12.76 3.18 11.13
CA ILE A 71 -11.60 3.97 11.58
C ILE A 71 -12.04 5.38 11.98
N GLY A 72 -12.82 6.03 11.13
CA GLY A 72 -13.38 7.36 11.39
C GLY A 72 -13.34 8.30 10.20
N LYS A 73 -14.10 9.41 10.30
CA LYS A 73 -14.29 10.37 9.20
C LYS A 73 -13.01 11.10 8.78
N GLU A 74 -12.10 11.37 9.73
CA GLU A 74 -10.82 12.04 9.43
C GLU A 74 -9.92 11.17 8.55
N PHE A 75 -9.83 9.87 8.87
CA PHE A 75 -9.13 8.88 8.04
C PHE A 75 -9.74 8.81 6.64
N GLY A 76 -11.08 8.71 6.57
CA GLY A 76 -11.80 8.63 5.30
C GLY A 76 -11.56 9.83 4.40
N ALA A 77 -11.66 11.05 4.93
CA ALA A 77 -11.44 12.28 4.16
C ALA A 77 -10.02 12.37 3.58
N LYS A 78 -9.01 12.01 4.38
CA LYS A 78 -7.61 11.97 3.94
C LYS A 78 -7.36 10.89 2.90
N THR A 79 -8.01 9.73 3.05
CA THR A 79 -7.91 8.60 2.14
C THR A 79 -8.61 8.88 0.81
N ILE A 80 -9.78 9.53 0.81
CA ILE A 80 -10.44 10.00 -0.42
C ILE A 80 -9.50 10.91 -1.20
N TYR A 81 -8.91 11.90 -0.53
CA TYR A 81 -7.97 12.81 -1.16
C TYR A 81 -6.77 12.07 -1.76
N ALA A 82 -6.16 11.16 -1.02
CA ALA A 82 -5.05 10.34 -1.51
C ALA A 82 -5.45 9.51 -2.74
N SER A 83 -6.60 8.84 -2.69
CA SER A 83 -7.10 7.98 -3.78
C SER A 83 -7.37 8.75 -5.08
N LEU A 84 -7.69 10.03 -5.00
CA LEU A 84 -7.85 10.89 -6.19
C LEU A 84 -6.52 11.37 -6.77
N LEU A 85 -5.49 11.53 -5.93
CA LEU A 85 -4.16 11.97 -6.38
C LEU A 85 -3.43 10.91 -7.19
N LEU A 86 -3.61 9.62 -6.87
CA LEU A 86 -2.93 8.53 -7.57
C LEU A 86 -3.19 8.52 -9.07
N PRO A 87 -4.47 8.42 -9.54
CA PRO A 87 -4.74 8.43 -10.97
C PRO A 87 -4.34 9.74 -11.65
N LEU A 88 -4.40 10.86 -10.93
CA LEU A 88 -3.98 12.15 -11.46
C LEU A 88 -2.47 12.17 -11.75
N PHE A 89 -1.63 11.71 -10.83
CA PHE A 89 -0.19 11.62 -11.07
C PHE A 89 0.16 10.60 -12.15
N LEU A 90 -0.52 9.44 -12.18
CA LEU A 90 -0.31 8.44 -13.23
C LEU A 90 -0.66 9.00 -14.61
N ALA A 91 -1.77 9.72 -14.75
CA ALA A 91 -2.14 10.37 -16.01
C ALA A 91 -1.13 11.44 -16.46
N VAL A 92 -0.53 12.18 -15.51
CA VAL A 92 0.54 13.13 -15.80
C VAL A 92 1.80 12.40 -16.30
N PHE A 93 2.19 11.30 -15.64
CA PHE A 93 3.36 10.52 -16.09
C PHE A 93 3.14 9.87 -17.44
N GLU A 94 1.96 9.32 -17.70
CA GLU A 94 1.59 8.74 -19.00
C GLU A 94 1.69 9.76 -20.14
N LYS A 95 1.31 11.01 -19.87
CA LYS A 95 1.42 12.09 -20.86
C LYS A 95 2.87 12.53 -21.11
N ILE A 96 3.73 12.51 -20.06
CA ILE A 96 5.14 12.95 -20.15
C ILE A 96 6.03 11.83 -20.71
N TYR A 97 5.77 10.57 -20.30
CA TYR A 97 6.55 9.39 -20.69
C TYR A 97 5.63 8.30 -21.25
N PRO A 98 5.07 8.47 -22.45
CA PRO A 98 4.11 7.52 -23.04
C PRO A 98 4.69 6.13 -23.29
N ASN A 99 6.01 6.03 -23.51
CA ASN A 99 6.71 4.76 -23.70
C ASN A 99 7.27 4.31 -22.35
N ASN A 100 6.40 3.67 -21.54
CA ASN A 100 6.79 3.18 -20.24
C ASN A 100 7.60 1.87 -20.36
N VAL A 101 8.92 2.02 -20.44
CA VAL A 101 9.87 0.89 -20.52
C VAL A 101 10.52 0.72 -19.14
N SER A 102 10.74 -0.53 -18.72
CA SER A 102 11.46 -0.84 -17.48
C SER A 102 12.80 -0.11 -17.40
N LEU A 103 13.03 0.62 -16.31
CA LEU A 103 14.27 1.35 -16.09
C LEU A 103 15.45 0.42 -15.80
N THR A 104 15.21 -0.72 -15.16
CA THR A 104 16.26 -1.68 -14.78
C THR A 104 16.40 -2.80 -15.79
N GLN A 105 15.45 -2.95 -16.74
CA GLN A 105 15.37 -4.05 -17.71
C GLN A 105 15.36 -5.45 -17.05
N ASN A 106 15.05 -5.50 -15.75
CA ASN A 106 14.99 -6.72 -14.99
C ASN A 106 13.82 -6.66 -14.00
N ALA A 107 12.84 -7.54 -14.19
CA ALA A 107 11.61 -7.56 -13.39
C ALA A 107 11.88 -7.74 -11.87
N VAL A 108 12.93 -8.45 -11.49
CA VAL A 108 13.28 -8.66 -10.07
C VAL A 108 13.77 -7.36 -9.43
N PHE A 109 14.64 -6.61 -10.12
CA PHE A 109 15.13 -5.32 -9.63
C PHE A 109 14.01 -4.26 -9.63
N ASP A 110 13.15 -4.26 -10.65
CA ASP A 110 11.97 -3.38 -10.67
C ASP A 110 11.07 -3.65 -9.47
N MET A 111 10.78 -4.92 -9.19
CA MET A 111 9.93 -5.30 -8.05
C MET A 111 10.57 -4.96 -6.70
N ALA A 112 11.87 -5.18 -6.53
CA ALA A 112 12.57 -4.82 -5.31
C ALA A 112 12.53 -3.29 -5.08
N THR A 113 12.81 -2.51 -6.12
CA THR A 113 12.78 -1.04 -6.06
C THR A 113 11.36 -0.53 -5.81
N TYR A 114 10.38 -1.06 -6.55
CA TYR A 114 8.96 -0.76 -6.31
C TYR A 114 8.56 -0.99 -4.86
N THR A 115 8.88 -2.15 -4.32
CA THR A 115 8.50 -2.55 -2.96
C THR A 115 9.07 -1.60 -1.91
N LEU A 116 10.34 -1.21 -2.03
CA LEU A 116 10.97 -0.28 -1.09
C LEU A 116 10.37 1.14 -1.16
N ILE A 117 10.19 1.66 -2.37
CA ILE A 117 9.63 3.00 -2.56
C ILE A 117 8.16 3.03 -2.12
N LEU A 118 7.39 1.98 -2.45
CA LEU A 118 6.00 1.83 -2.03
C LEU A 118 5.89 1.82 -0.49
N ALA A 119 6.68 0.97 0.18
CA ALA A 119 6.67 0.85 1.63
C ALA A 119 7.01 2.17 2.32
N PHE A 120 7.96 2.92 1.79
CA PHE A 120 8.30 4.25 2.28
C PHE A 120 7.12 5.23 2.14
N GLY A 121 6.50 5.29 0.98
CA GLY A 121 5.31 6.13 0.73
C GLY A 121 4.12 5.74 1.62
N GLN A 122 3.82 4.44 1.74
CA GLN A 122 2.77 3.91 2.62
C GLN A 122 3.02 4.29 4.09
N THR A 123 4.27 4.19 4.56
CA THR A 123 4.63 4.57 5.93
C THR A 123 4.34 6.03 6.21
N ILE A 124 4.64 6.93 5.26
CA ILE A 124 4.31 8.35 5.38
C ILE A 124 2.79 8.55 5.49
N LEU A 125 1.99 7.86 4.66
CA LEU A 125 0.52 7.93 4.72
C LEU A 125 -0.02 7.44 6.06
N PHE A 126 0.46 6.30 6.54
CA PHE A 126 0.01 5.75 7.83
C PHE A 126 0.29 6.68 9.01
N ARG A 127 1.41 7.42 8.98
CA ARG A 127 1.75 8.41 10.02
C ARG A 127 0.78 9.59 10.07
N VAL A 128 0.26 10.02 8.95
CA VAL A 128 -0.75 11.10 8.89
C VAL A 128 -2.18 10.58 9.00
N ASN A 129 -2.32 9.30 9.35
CA ASN A 129 -3.60 8.60 9.46
C ASN A 129 -4.41 8.68 8.15
N ALA A 130 -3.75 8.32 7.04
CA ALA A 130 -4.31 8.18 5.71
C ALA A 130 -3.91 6.82 5.10
N SER A 131 -4.49 6.47 3.96
CA SER A 131 -4.16 5.29 3.16
C SER A 131 -4.11 5.69 1.68
N SER A 132 -3.39 4.93 0.87
CA SER A 132 -3.40 5.09 -0.60
C SER A 132 -4.75 4.67 -1.23
N GLY A 133 -5.60 4.03 -0.45
CA GLY A 133 -6.77 3.27 -0.91
C GLY A 133 -6.42 1.79 -1.09
N GLY A 134 -7.43 0.95 -1.20
CA GLY A 134 -7.19 -0.48 -1.42
C GLY A 134 -6.93 -1.28 -0.14
N THR A 135 -6.05 -2.29 -0.23
CA THR A 135 -5.75 -3.25 0.85
C THR A 135 -5.20 -2.61 2.12
N ASP A 136 -4.55 -1.45 1.99
CA ASP A 136 -4.04 -0.67 3.10
C ASP A 136 -5.13 -0.27 4.11
N ILE A 137 -6.38 -0.07 3.63
CA ILE A 137 -7.53 0.23 4.49
C ILE A 137 -7.81 -0.98 5.39
N ILE A 138 -7.80 -2.19 4.84
CA ILE A 138 -8.02 -3.43 5.61
C ILE A 138 -6.90 -3.61 6.64
N ALA A 139 -5.64 -3.40 6.23
CA ALA A 139 -4.49 -3.47 7.13
C ALA A 139 -4.61 -2.47 8.29
N LYS A 140 -5.07 -1.25 8.00
CA LYS A 140 -5.31 -0.22 9.02
C LYS A 140 -6.46 -0.57 9.96
N ILE A 141 -7.52 -1.21 9.46
CA ILE A 141 -8.62 -1.73 10.29
C ILE A 141 -8.10 -2.82 11.22
N ILE A 142 -7.37 -3.80 10.70
CA ILE A 142 -6.75 -4.88 11.49
C ILE A 142 -5.86 -4.27 12.57
N ASN A 143 -4.96 -3.35 12.23
CA ASN A 143 -4.09 -2.67 13.18
C ASN A 143 -4.88 -1.98 14.30
N LYS A 144 -6.00 -1.32 13.97
CA LYS A 144 -6.83 -0.62 14.96
C LYS A 144 -7.44 -1.56 15.98
N TYR A 145 -7.93 -2.73 15.57
CA TYR A 145 -8.67 -3.66 16.44
C TYR A 145 -7.78 -4.72 17.10
N THR A 146 -6.71 -5.14 16.44
CA THR A 146 -5.83 -6.21 16.94
C THR A 146 -4.53 -5.69 17.53
N HIS A 147 -4.24 -4.39 17.37
CA HIS A 147 -2.95 -3.77 17.71
C HIS A 147 -1.73 -4.44 17.03
N MET A 148 -1.96 -5.20 15.95
CA MET A 148 -0.92 -5.80 15.14
C MET A 148 -0.15 -4.69 14.41
N ASP A 149 1.17 -4.88 14.20
CA ASP A 149 2.00 -3.95 13.42
C ASP A 149 1.42 -3.77 12.01
N LEU A 150 1.53 -2.57 11.47
CA LEU A 150 0.91 -2.24 10.17
C LEU A 150 1.48 -3.05 9.01
N GLY A 151 2.79 -3.28 8.98
CA GLY A 151 3.42 -4.10 7.96
C GLY A 151 3.00 -5.56 8.03
N LYS A 152 2.88 -6.12 9.25
CA LYS A 152 2.34 -7.47 9.45
C LYS A 152 0.88 -7.58 8.96
N ALA A 153 0.07 -6.55 9.24
CA ALA A 153 -1.31 -6.50 8.77
C ALA A 153 -1.37 -6.39 7.23
N CYS A 154 -0.53 -5.56 6.61
CA CYS A 154 -0.40 -5.48 5.15
C CYS A 154 0.01 -6.81 4.53
N THR A 155 1.00 -7.48 5.13
CA THR A 155 1.46 -8.81 4.71
C THR A 155 0.33 -9.83 4.76
N LEU A 156 -0.39 -9.89 5.88
CA LEU A 156 -1.49 -10.85 6.07
C LEU A 156 -2.58 -10.67 5.02
N VAL A 157 -3.04 -9.45 4.81
CA VAL A 157 -4.08 -9.15 3.81
C VAL A 157 -3.57 -9.43 2.40
N GLY A 158 -2.35 -9.01 2.09
CA GLY A 158 -1.76 -9.21 0.77
C GLY A 158 -1.53 -10.69 0.45
N LEU A 159 -1.09 -11.51 1.41
CA LEU A 159 -0.95 -12.97 1.22
C LEU A 159 -2.30 -13.65 1.02
N LEU A 160 -3.34 -13.24 1.74
CA LEU A 160 -4.70 -13.76 1.51
C LEU A 160 -5.19 -13.45 0.10
N ILE A 161 -4.88 -12.26 -0.43
CA ILE A 161 -5.20 -11.91 -1.81
C ILE A 161 -4.35 -12.71 -2.79
N CYS A 162 -3.05 -12.85 -2.55
CA CYS A 162 -2.17 -13.66 -3.39
C CYS A 162 -2.66 -15.12 -3.47
N THR A 163 -3.17 -15.71 -2.38
CA THR A 163 -3.71 -17.08 -2.44
C THR A 163 -4.92 -17.20 -3.35
N THR A 164 -5.74 -16.15 -3.49
CA THR A 164 -6.86 -16.16 -4.44
C THR A 164 -6.41 -16.20 -5.90
N SER A 165 -5.18 -15.76 -6.19
CA SER A 165 -4.63 -15.81 -7.54
C SER A 165 -4.40 -17.22 -8.06
N LEU A 166 -4.24 -18.23 -7.19
CA LEU A 166 -4.13 -19.64 -7.56
C LEU A 166 -5.34 -20.18 -8.35
N ILE A 167 -6.49 -19.52 -8.21
CA ILE A 167 -7.71 -19.94 -8.95
C ILE A 167 -7.56 -19.71 -10.45
N VAL A 168 -6.69 -18.75 -10.84
CA VAL A 168 -6.67 -18.20 -12.20
C VAL A 168 -5.28 -18.10 -12.81
N TYR A 169 -4.24 -18.02 -11.98
CA TYR A 169 -2.84 -17.79 -12.40
C TYR A 169 -1.93 -18.93 -11.96
N ASP A 170 -0.76 -19.02 -12.59
CA ASP A 170 0.24 -20.02 -12.29
C ASP A 170 0.90 -19.82 -10.90
N ILE A 171 1.44 -20.92 -10.36
CA ILE A 171 2.17 -20.93 -9.09
C ILE A 171 3.35 -19.92 -9.10
N GLY A 172 3.99 -19.71 -10.25
CA GLY A 172 5.07 -18.74 -10.39
C GLY A 172 4.64 -17.31 -10.06
N ALA A 173 3.49 -16.89 -10.55
CA ALA A 173 2.93 -15.56 -10.26
C ALA A 173 2.58 -15.40 -8.76
N LEU A 174 2.05 -16.47 -8.14
CA LEU A 174 1.80 -16.50 -6.70
C LEU A 174 3.09 -16.30 -5.89
N VAL A 175 4.14 -17.06 -6.21
CA VAL A 175 5.41 -17.00 -5.47
C VAL A 175 6.01 -15.61 -5.53
N VAL A 176 6.08 -15.00 -6.72
CA VAL A 176 6.62 -13.65 -6.89
C VAL A 176 5.77 -12.62 -6.16
N GLY A 177 4.45 -12.68 -6.30
CA GLY A 177 3.52 -11.79 -5.61
C GLY A 177 3.57 -11.92 -4.09
N ALA A 178 3.71 -13.14 -3.56
CA ALA A 178 3.85 -13.40 -2.14
C ALA A 178 5.18 -12.87 -1.59
N LEU A 179 6.29 -13.08 -2.29
CA LEU A 179 7.60 -12.54 -1.91
C LEU A 179 7.60 -11.01 -1.90
N ALA A 180 7.05 -10.38 -2.93
CA ALA A 180 6.92 -8.92 -2.97
C ALA A 180 6.05 -8.39 -1.83
N THR A 181 4.95 -9.08 -1.51
CA THR A 181 4.06 -8.71 -0.41
C THR A 181 4.74 -8.85 0.96
N LEU A 182 5.49 -9.93 1.19
CA LEU A 182 6.29 -10.14 2.39
C LEU A 182 7.35 -9.05 2.55
N ALA A 183 8.09 -8.77 1.49
CA ALA A 183 9.12 -7.73 1.49
C ALA A 183 8.51 -6.33 1.76
N ASN A 184 7.35 -6.02 1.16
CA ASN A 184 6.65 -4.75 1.41
C ASN A 184 6.24 -4.60 2.88
N GLY A 185 5.63 -5.63 3.48
CA GLY A 185 5.22 -5.57 4.88
C GLY A 185 6.39 -5.39 5.85
N GLN A 186 7.50 -6.13 5.63
CA GLN A 186 8.72 -5.96 6.42
C GLN A 186 9.33 -4.56 6.26
N ALA A 187 9.37 -4.04 5.05
CA ALA A 187 9.86 -2.70 4.78
C ALA A 187 8.98 -1.61 5.43
N VAL A 188 7.65 -1.77 5.42
CA VAL A 188 6.72 -0.86 6.11
C VAL A 188 7.00 -0.84 7.60
N ASP A 189 7.12 -1.99 8.27
CA ASP A 189 7.42 -2.05 9.71
C ASP A 189 8.79 -1.44 10.01
N TYR A 190 9.81 -1.76 9.21
CA TYR A 190 11.14 -1.19 9.35
C TYR A 190 11.13 0.35 9.25
N PHE A 191 10.43 0.91 8.28
CA PHE A 191 10.32 2.37 8.14
C PHE A 191 9.51 3.00 9.26
N ILE A 192 8.42 2.37 9.72
CA ILE A 192 7.62 2.86 10.85
C ILE A 192 8.49 2.92 12.11
N ASP A 193 9.24 1.87 12.40
CA ASP A 193 10.13 1.79 13.56
C ASP A 193 11.30 2.78 13.45
N GLY A 194 11.86 2.93 12.26
CA GLY A 194 12.93 3.89 11.97
C GLY A 194 12.50 5.34 12.22
N PHE A 195 11.27 5.69 11.91
CA PHE A 195 10.69 7.00 12.21
C PHE A 195 10.29 7.16 13.69
N ASN A 196 9.98 6.07 14.39
CA ASN A 196 9.57 6.05 15.79
C ASN A 196 10.71 5.63 16.72
N LYS A 197 11.88 6.25 16.63
CA LYS A 197 13.02 5.95 17.51
C LYS A 197 12.64 6.17 18.98
N LYS A 198 11.98 5.17 19.58
CA LYS A 198 11.78 5.10 21.04
C LYS A 198 13.04 4.52 21.66
N LYS A 199 13.75 5.30 22.47
CA LYS A 199 14.83 4.79 23.30
C LYS A 199 14.18 3.93 24.40
N LYS A 200 14.34 2.60 24.36
CA LYS A 200 14.03 1.73 25.50
C LYS A 200 15.11 1.96 26.56
N ILE A 201 14.77 2.66 27.64
CA ILE A 201 15.64 2.76 28.82
C ILE A 201 15.23 1.59 29.73
N CYS A 202 16.07 0.54 29.80
CA CYS A 202 15.94 -0.51 30.81
C CYS A 202 16.57 0.01 32.10
N ILE A 203 15.74 0.38 33.08
CA ILE A 203 16.21 0.70 34.42
C ILE A 203 16.23 -0.63 35.21
N CYS A 204 17.43 -1.18 35.39
CA CYS A 204 17.64 -2.34 36.28
C CYS A 204 17.73 -1.83 37.70
N LEU A 205 16.65 -1.91 38.46
CA LEU A 205 16.68 -1.62 39.90
C LEU A 205 17.28 -2.82 40.63
N LEU A 206 18.56 -2.75 40.96
CA LEU A 206 19.18 -3.64 41.93
C LEU A 206 18.75 -3.20 43.33
N TYR A 207 17.77 -3.91 43.89
CA TYR A 207 17.51 -3.80 45.33
C TYR A 207 18.64 -4.52 46.07
N THR A 208 19.54 -3.76 46.68
CA THR A 208 20.42 -4.27 47.74
C THR A 208 19.62 -4.19 49.03
N SER A 209 19.26 -5.36 49.57
CA SER A 209 18.77 -5.53 50.94
C SER A 209 19.87 -5.22 51.96
#